data_d820af0364f27b8ec6a00c85398a8850
#
_entry.id   d820af0364f27b8ec6a00c85398a8850
#
_cell.length_a   1.000
_cell.length_b   1.000
_cell.length_c   1.000
_cell.angle_alpha   90.00
_cell.angle_beta   90.00
_cell.angle_gamma   90.00
#
_symmetry.space_group_name_H-M   'P 1'
#
loop_
_entity.id
_entity.type
_entity.pdbx_description
1 polymer ?
#
loop_
_entity_poly.entity_id
_entity_poly.type
_entity_poly.pdbx_seq_one_letter_code
_entity_poly.pdbx_strand_id
1 'polypeptide(L)'
;MKYLLTLFLTMSAFSFAQDSTEYKYLPEVNKAEYYIGTFNKGKDVEDLAEWYEKFAKWAESKGSVYDSMTVAILQPYFHSNLNAIDVMWVNTWPTPGEQFAALETWITGGGASLLKSLPVTNSQQIDTWQWTISQPASMVPGNMMYATYADCSLEEGYDMRQVYDLYKDFAIYAQSEGDTVGRKMIVPDSGVQLPEGVDFVRLMYSSSISERGTNADLFFSKIIDSEASKNLKGFSCSNARSYFGSAMRTSS
;
A
#
# COMPACT_ATOMS: atom_id res chain seq x y z
N MET A 1 54.86 -59.32 -11.07
CA MET A 1 54.10 -58.81 -9.91
C MET A 1 53.69 -57.36 -10.24
N LYS A 2 52.43 -57.19 -10.56
CA LYS A 2 51.85 -55.85 -10.85
C LYS A 2 51.01 -55.45 -9.66
N TYR A 3 51.39 -54.40 -8.93
CA TYR A 3 50.59 -53.81 -7.86
C TYR A 3 49.58 -52.83 -8.44
N LEU A 4 48.31 -53.12 -8.31
CA LEU A 4 47.19 -52.24 -8.65
C LEU A 4 46.92 -51.38 -7.41
N LEU A 5 47.18 -50.08 -7.51
CA LEU A 5 46.87 -49.10 -6.44
C LEU A 5 45.47 -48.57 -6.70
N THR A 6 44.50 -49.00 -5.88
CA THR A 6 43.12 -48.51 -5.95
C THR A 6 42.99 -47.24 -5.09
N LEU A 7 42.85 -46.10 -5.74
CA LEU A 7 42.61 -44.79 -5.11
C LEU A 7 41.14 -44.66 -4.77
N PHE A 8 40.77 -44.71 -3.49
CA PHE A 8 39.40 -44.39 -3.01
C PHE A 8 39.26 -42.88 -2.93
N LEU A 9 38.49 -42.28 -3.86
CA LEU A 9 38.01 -40.89 -3.75
C LEU A 9 36.80 -40.87 -2.83
N THR A 10 36.96 -40.40 -1.58
CA THR A 10 35.84 -40.09 -0.69
C THR A 10 35.24 -38.72 -1.11
N MET A 11 34.13 -38.76 -1.84
CA MET A 11 33.31 -37.56 -2.07
C MET A 11 32.60 -37.23 -0.77
N SER A 12 33.10 -36.20 -0.07
CA SER A 12 32.35 -35.57 1.03
C SER A 12 31.20 -34.78 0.41
N ALA A 13 29.98 -35.32 0.50
CA ALA A 13 28.78 -34.57 0.18
C ALA A 13 28.59 -33.50 1.26
N PHE A 14 28.93 -32.26 0.97
CA PHE A 14 28.46 -31.11 1.74
C PHE A 14 26.96 -30.99 1.48
N SER A 15 26.14 -31.50 2.38
CA SER A 15 24.74 -31.15 2.48
C SER A 15 24.66 -29.69 2.93
N PHE A 16 24.45 -28.77 2.02
CA PHE A 16 23.93 -27.46 2.36
C PHE A 16 22.51 -27.72 2.89
N ALA A 17 22.35 -27.72 4.20
CA ALA A 17 21.05 -27.54 4.79
C ALA A 17 20.56 -26.15 4.37
N GLN A 18 19.75 -26.07 3.34
CA GLN A 18 18.99 -24.89 3.00
C GLN A 18 17.96 -24.78 4.11
N ASP A 19 18.23 -23.89 5.08
CA ASP A 19 17.24 -23.50 6.07
C ASP A 19 16.10 -22.86 5.29
N SER A 20 15.12 -23.65 4.88
CA SER A 20 13.89 -23.16 4.28
C SER A 20 13.10 -22.52 5.41
N THR A 21 13.25 -21.21 5.58
CA THR A 21 12.37 -20.43 6.45
C THR A 21 10.95 -20.64 5.92
N GLU A 22 10.17 -21.44 6.63
CA GLU A 22 8.77 -21.70 6.26
C GLU A 22 7.97 -20.47 6.65
N TYR A 23 7.54 -19.68 5.66
CA TYR A 23 6.70 -18.51 5.87
C TYR A 23 5.25 -18.96 6.15
N LYS A 24 4.62 -18.33 7.12
CA LYS A 24 3.29 -18.69 7.61
C LYS A 24 2.16 -18.30 6.66
N TYR A 25 2.27 -17.12 6.03
CA TYR A 25 1.24 -16.58 5.15
C TYR A 25 1.78 -16.31 3.75
N LEU A 26 0.94 -16.51 2.75
CA LEU A 26 1.18 -15.98 1.40
C LEU A 26 0.73 -14.50 1.37
N PRO A 27 1.58 -13.54 0.95
CA PRO A 27 1.15 -12.15 0.85
C PRO A 27 -0.02 -11.96 -0.11
N GLU A 28 -1.03 -11.25 0.36
CA GLU A 28 -2.12 -10.75 -0.47
C GLU A 28 -1.63 -9.47 -1.16
N VAL A 29 -1.28 -9.58 -2.44
CA VAL A 29 -0.63 -8.50 -3.19
C VAL A 29 -1.63 -7.80 -4.10
N ASN A 30 -1.58 -6.48 -4.13
CA ASN A 30 -2.29 -5.65 -5.11
C ASN A 30 -1.38 -4.56 -5.68
N LYS A 31 -1.80 -3.94 -6.79
CA LYS A 31 -1.12 -2.78 -7.39
C LYS A 31 -1.78 -1.49 -6.96
N ALA A 32 -0.99 -0.41 -6.85
CA ALA A 32 -1.52 0.93 -6.66
C ALA A 32 -0.67 1.99 -7.35
N GLU A 33 -1.34 3.02 -7.85
CA GLU A 33 -0.73 4.22 -8.42
C GLU A 33 -1.05 5.42 -7.54
N TYR A 34 -0.03 6.24 -7.33
CA TYR A 34 -0.13 7.48 -6.59
C TYR A 34 0.20 8.65 -7.50
N TYR A 35 -0.74 9.59 -7.63
CA TYR A 35 -0.56 10.84 -8.34
C TYR A 35 -0.55 11.97 -7.32
N ILE A 36 0.60 12.56 -7.08
CA ILE A 36 0.84 13.56 -6.04
C ILE A 36 1.08 14.91 -6.70
N GLY A 37 0.39 15.95 -6.22
CA GLY A 37 0.51 17.26 -6.84
C GLY A 37 -0.07 18.40 -6.04
N THR A 38 -0.12 19.55 -6.69
CA THR A 38 -0.67 20.80 -6.17
C THR A 38 -1.83 21.26 -7.05
N PHE A 39 -2.82 21.94 -6.46
CA PHE A 39 -3.92 22.51 -7.23
C PHE A 39 -3.42 23.68 -8.13
N ASN A 40 -3.94 23.74 -9.33
CA ASN A 40 -3.73 24.86 -10.22
C ASN A 40 -4.35 26.13 -9.62
N LYS A 41 -3.86 27.31 -10.02
CA LYS A 41 -4.32 28.59 -9.47
C LYS A 41 -5.84 28.71 -9.46
N GLY A 42 -6.42 28.90 -8.29
CA GLY A 42 -7.86 29.08 -8.07
C GLY A 42 -8.67 27.78 -8.21
N LYS A 43 -7.98 26.62 -8.10
CA LYS A 43 -8.58 25.29 -8.08
C LYS A 43 -8.42 24.67 -6.69
N ASP A 44 -9.31 23.70 -6.38
CA ASP A 44 -9.38 23.03 -5.09
C ASP A 44 -9.85 21.56 -5.25
N VAL A 45 -10.17 20.92 -4.12
CA VAL A 45 -10.58 19.52 -4.11
C VAL A 45 -11.97 19.31 -4.73
N GLU A 46 -12.84 20.29 -4.68
CA GLU A 46 -14.15 20.27 -5.32
C GLU A 46 -14.03 20.23 -6.84
N ASP A 47 -13.14 21.05 -7.42
CA ASP A 47 -12.81 20.98 -8.86
C ASP A 47 -12.27 19.61 -9.26
N LEU A 48 -11.46 18.98 -8.40
CA LEU A 48 -10.93 17.64 -8.66
C LEU A 48 -12.04 16.56 -8.57
N ALA A 49 -12.98 16.70 -7.65
CA ALA A 49 -14.14 15.83 -7.57
C ALA A 49 -15.02 15.95 -8.83
N GLU A 50 -15.23 17.17 -9.33
CA GLU A 50 -15.94 17.37 -10.61
C GLU A 50 -15.15 16.78 -11.81
N TRP A 51 -13.83 16.83 -11.78
CA TRP A 51 -13.01 16.19 -12.79
C TRP A 51 -13.09 14.66 -12.70
N TYR A 52 -13.14 14.10 -11.48
CA TYR A 52 -13.37 12.67 -11.27
C TYR A 52 -14.66 12.19 -11.95
N GLU A 53 -15.76 12.93 -11.88
CA GLU A 53 -17.00 12.58 -12.56
C GLU A 53 -16.84 12.45 -14.09
N LYS A 54 -15.99 13.28 -14.69
CA LYS A 54 -15.67 13.18 -16.13
C LYS A 54 -14.83 11.94 -16.42
N PHE A 55 -13.86 11.64 -15.55
CA PHE A 55 -13.06 10.43 -15.63
C PHE A 55 -13.94 9.18 -15.45
N ALA A 56 -14.81 9.14 -14.45
CA ALA A 56 -15.70 8.01 -14.17
C ALA A 56 -16.61 7.70 -15.39
N LYS A 57 -17.24 8.71 -15.98
CA LYS A 57 -18.05 8.55 -17.20
C LYS A 57 -17.23 8.03 -18.38
N TRP A 58 -16.00 8.53 -18.54
CA TRP A 58 -15.12 8.03 -19.58
C TRP A 58 -14.73 6.56 -19.31
N ALA A 59 -14.36 6.21 -18.08
CA ALA A 59 -13.99 4.86 -17.67
C ALA A 59 -15.14 3.87 -17.89
N GLU A 60 -16.37 4.21 -17.49
CA GLU A 60 -17.59 3.43 -17.73
C GLU A 60 -17.81 3.16 -19.22
N SER A 61 -17.48 4.12 -20.09
CA SER A 61 -17.59 3.95 -21.55
C SER A 61 -16.62 2.91 -22.13
N LYS A 62 -15.66 2.42 -21.33
CA LYS A 62 -14.64 1.43 -21.72
C LYS A 62 -15.02 -0.02 -21.34
N GLY A 63 -16.25 -0.23 -20.92
CA GLY A 63 -16.72 -1.54 -20.46
C GLY A 63 -16.12 -1.90 -19.11
N SER A 64 -15.80 -3.17 -18.88
CA SER A 64 -15.37 -3.69 -17.57
C SER A 64 -13.90 -3.43 -17.20
N VAL A 65 -13.13 -2.73 -18.04
CA VAL A 65 -11.67 -2.54 -17.82
C VAL A 65 -11.34 -1.85 -16.49
N TYR A 66 -12.26 -1.00 -16.01
CA TYR A 66 -12.08 -0.24 -14.77
C TYR A 66 -12.93 -0.74 -13.60
N ASP A 67 -13.66 -1.88 -13.74
CA ASP A 67 -14.61 -2.32 -12.70
C ASP A 67 -13.96 -2.68 -11.38
N SER A 68 -12.77 -3.29 -11.43
CA SER A 68 -12.01 -3.66 -10.23
C SER A 68 -11.20 -2.51 -9.61
N MET A 69 -11.10 -1.35 -10.29
CA MET A 69 -10.34 -0.21 -9.80
C MET A 69 -11.04 0.45 -8.63
N THR A 70 -10.27 0.75 -7.57
CA THR A 70 -10.71 1.68 -6.52
C THR A 70 -10.02 3.02 -6.68
N VAL A 71 -10.66 4.10 -6.22
CA VAL A 71 -10.10 5.46 -6.27
C VAL A 71 -10.30 6.15 -4.94
N ALA A 72 -9.24 6.78 -4.43
CA ALA A 72 -9.30 7.70 -3.30
C ALA A 72 -8.64 9.03 -3.64
N ILE A 73 -9.20 10.13 -3.15
CA ILE A 73 -8.62 11.47 -3.20
C ILE A 73 -8.32 11.88 -1.78
N LEU A 74 -7.06 12.17 -1.49
CA LEU A 74 -6.54 12.45 -0.16
C LEU A 74 -5.83 13.80 -0.12
N GLN A 75 -6.04 14.56 0.96
CA GLN A 75 -5.37 15.82 1.24
C GLN A 75 -4.48 15.67 2.50
N PRO A 76 -3.28 16.27 2.55
CA PRO A 76 -2.42 16.20 3.71
C PRO A 76 -3.04 16.94 4.89
N TYR A 77 -2.87 16.38 6.11
CA TYR A 77 -3.33 16.99 7.35
C TYR A 77 -2.18 17.14 8.37
N PHE A 78 -1.76 16.05 9.01
CA PHE A 78 -0.54 16.08 9.82
C PHE A 78 0.65 15.71 8.93
N HIS A 79 1.32 16.73 8.42
CA HIS A 79 2.40 16.60 7.45
C HIS A 79 3.49 17.64 7.73
N SER A 80 4.76 17.26 7.61
CA SER A 80 5.90 18.14 7.91
C SER A 80 6.05 19.31 6.93
N ASN A 81 5.49 19.19 5.72
CA ASN A 81 5.54 20.24 4.70
C ASN A 81 4.21 20.30 3.94
N LEU A 82 3.27 21.09 4.46
CA LEU A 82 1.96 21.31 3.85
C LEU A 82 1.99 22.13 2.54
N ASN A 83 3.11 22.81 2.25
CA ASN A 83 3.25 23.58 1.03
C ASN A 83 3.74 22.77 -0.18
N ALA A 84 4.16 21.53 0.04
CA ALA A 84 4.72 20.69 -1.03
C ALA A 84 3.66 19.88 -1.79
N ILE A 85 2.52 19.61 -1.15
CA ILE A 85 1.48 18.71 -1.65
C ILE A 85 0.13 19.25 -1.20
N ASP A 86 -0.80 19.43 -2.14
CA ASP A 86 -2.19 19.74 -1.83
C ASP A 86 -3.07 18.50 -1.89
N VAL A 87 -2.72 17.54 -2.74
CA VAL A 87 -3.55 16.39 -3.03
C VAL A 87 -2.74 15.18 -3.48
N MET A 88 -3.24 14.01 -3.12
CA MET A 88 -2.80 12.71 -3.58
C MET A 88 -4.02 11.92 -4.09
N TRP A 89 -4.02 11.60 -5.38
CA TRP A 89 -4.97 10.68 -5.97
C TRP A 89 -4.38 9.28 -5.93
N VAL A 90 -5.13 8.29 -5.47
CA VAL A 90 -4.68 6.90 -5.36
C VAL A 90 -5.64 6.00 -6.12
N ASN A 91 -5.13 5.25 -7.09
CA ASN A 91 -5.82 4.14 -7.71
C ASN A 91 -5.30 2.82 -7.15
N THR A 92 -6.17 1.81 -6.99
CA THR A 92 -5.72 0.46 -6.71
C THR A 92 -6.41 -0.57 -7.60
N TRP A 93 -5.69 -1.65 -7.91
CA TRP A 93 -6.20 -2.81 -8.66
C TRP A 93 -5.82 -4.11 -7.96
N PRO A 94 -6.67 -5.15 -8.03
CA PRO A 94 -6.36 -6.48 -7.48
C PRO A 94 -5.12 -7.10 -8.11
N THR A 95 -4.90 -6.89 -9.41
CA THR A 95 -3.82 -7.52 -10.15
C THR A 95 -3.08 -6.53 -11.07
N PRO A 96 -1.80 -6.79 -11.39
CA PRO A 96 -1.07 -5.99 -12.39
C PRO A 96 -1.69 -6.11 -13.79
N GLY A 97 -2.27 -7.25 -14.15
CA GLY A 97 -2.94 -7.42 -15.44
C GLY A 97 -4.07 -6.43 -15.64
N GLU A 98 -4.90 -6.22 -14.61
CA GLU A 98 -5.99 -5.23 -14.64
C GLU A 98 -5.47 -3.79 -14.68
N GLN A 99 -4.45 -3.48 -13.87
CA GLN A 99 -3.81 -2.15 -13.90
C GLN A 99 -3.28 -1.81 -15.29
N PHE A 100 -2.48 -2.69 -15.88
CA PHE A 100 -1.85 -2.40 -17.17
C PHE A 100 -2.83 -2.43 -18.33
N ALA A 101 -3.91 -3.22 -18.28
CA ALA A 101 -5.01 -3.14 -19.23
C ALA A 101 -5.75 -1.80 -19.14
N ALA A 102 -5.96 -1.29 -17.94
CA ALA A 102 -6.52 0.03 -17.70
C ALA A 102 -5.60 1.15 -18.23
N LEU A 103 -4.29 1.06 -17.97
CA LEU A 103 -3.29 2.00 -18.48
C LEU A 103 -3.22 2.01 -20.01
N GLU A 104 -3.21 0.84 -20.66
CA GLU A 104 -3.25 0.75 -22.12
C GLU A 104 -4.52 1.40 -22.67
N THR A 105 -5.68 1.13 -22.05
CA THR A 105 -6.95 1.75 -22.43
C THR A 105 -6.94 3.27 -22.21
N TRP A 106 -6.32 3.75 -21.15
CA TRP A 106 -6.12 5.19 -20.92
C TRP A 106 -5.36 5.85 -22.07
N ILE A 107 -4.23 5.26 -22.46
CA ILE A 107 -3.34 5.80 -23.50
C ILE A 107 -4.01 5.73 -24.89
N THR A 108 -4.56 4.58 -25.26
CA THR A 108 -5.10 4.32 -26.60
C THR A 108 -6.56 4.74 -26.77
N GLY A 109 -7.32 4.74 -25.69
CA GLY A 109 -8.76 4.99 -25.65
C GLY A 109 -9.18 6.45 -25.50
N GLY A 110 -8.22 7.39 -25.58
CA GLY A 110 -8.48 8.83 -25.56
C GLY A 110 -8.57 9.46 -24.15
N GLY A 111 -8.28 8.71 -23.09
CA GLY A 111 -8.29 9.18 -21.70
C GLY A 111 -7.37 10.37 -21.46
N ALA A 112 -6.19 10.37 -22.08
CA ALA A 112 -5.23 11.46 -21.99
C ALA A 112 -5.79 12.84 -22.38
N SER A 113 -6.87 12.89 -23.18
CA SER A 113 -7.54 14.15 -23.51
C SER A 113 -8.16 14.85 -22.29
N LEU A 114 -8.55 14.09 -21.25
CA LEU A 114 -9.11 14.61 -20.01
C LEU A 114 -8.09 15.43 -19.21
N LEU A 115 -6.79 15.14 -19.34
CA LEU A 115 -5.71 15.87 -18.66
C LEU A 115 -5.70 17.37 -18.97
N LYS A 116 -6.26 17.79 -20.12
CA LYS A 116 -6.37 19.22 -20.47
C LYS A 116 -7.20 20.03 -19.48
N SER A 117 -8.10 19.37 -18.76
CA SER A 117 -8.98 19.98 -17.76
C SER A 117 -8.67 19.52 -16.32
N LEU A 118 -7.58 18.78 -16.11
CA LEU A 118 -7.17 18.36 -14.78
C LEU A 118 -6.82 19.59 -13.93
N PRO A 119 -7.46 19.78 -12.76
CA PRO A 119 -7.21 20.96 -11.92
C PRO A 119 -5.95 20.86 -11.05
N VAL A 120 -5.13 19.84 -11.28
CA VAL A 120 -3.92 19.52 -10.51
C VAL A 120 -2.72 19.46 -11.44
N THR A 121 -1.59 19.99 -10.99
CA THR A 121 -0.27 19.73 -11.56
C THR A 121 0.40 18.63 -10.76
N ASN A 122 0.52 17.44 -11.34
CA ASN A 122 1.20 16.32 -10.70
C ASN A 122 2.71 16.55 -10.66
N SER A 123 3.30 16.46 -9.48
CA SER A 123 4.75 16.51 -9.26
C SER A 123 5.38 15.12 -9.23
N GLN A 124 4.59 14.10 -8.88
CA GLN A 124 5.02 12.69 -8.83
C GLN A 124 3.90 11.77 -9.32
N GLN A 125 4.31 10.70 -9.97
CA GLN A 125 3.48 9.57 -10.34
C GLN A 125 4.26 8.30 -9.97
N ILE A 126 3.69 7.51 -9.05
CA ILE A 126 4.40 6.38 -8.46
C ILE A 126 3.56 5.12 -8.65
N ASP A 127 4.14 4.10 -9.22
CA ASP A 127 3.58 2.75 -9.26
C ASP A 127 4.13 1.91 -8.11
N THR A 128 3.28 1.12 -7.45
CA THR A 128 3.66 0.38 -6.24
C THR A 128 3.07 -1.02 -6.20
N TRP A 129 3.79 -1.90 -5.50
CA TRP A 129 3.26 -3.13 -4.93
C TRP A 129 2.78 -2.86 -3.50
N GLN A 130 1.60 -3.37 -3.16
CA GLN A 130 1.06 -3.31 -1.81
C GLN A 130 0.78 -4.72 -1.30
N TRP A 131 1.32 -5.04 -0.13
CA TRP A 131 1.03 -6.28 0.58
C TRP A 131 0.00 -6.01 1.66
N THR A 132 -1.19 -6.58 1.52
CA THR A 132 -2.31 -6.36 2.43
C THR A 132 -2.14 -7.17 3.71
N ILE A 133 -2.07 -6.48 4.83
CA ILE A 133 -2.00 -7.06 6.18
C ILE A 133 -3.41 -7.24 6.74
N SER A 134 -4.25 -6.20 6.68
CA SER A 134 -5.66 -6.24 7.06
C SER A 134 -6.49 -5.30 6.19
N GLN A 135 -7.75 -5.62 6.01
CA GLN A 135 -8.72 -4.75 5.38
C GLN A 135 -9.41 -3.86 6.43
N PRO A 136 -9.81 -2.64 6.09
CA PRO A 136 -10.60 -1.78 6.98
C PRO A 136 -12.05 -2.29 7.08
N ALA A 137 -12.84 -1.66 7.91
CA ALA A 137 -14.28 -1.72 7.77
C ALA A 137 -14.70 -1.25 6.36
N SER A 138 -15.91 -1.60 5.93
CA SER A 138 -16.39 -1.31 4.58
C SER A 138 -16.20 0.17 4.21
N MET A 139 -15.46 0.40 3.13
CA MET A 139 -15.33 1.73 2.54
C MET A 139 -16.60 2.04 1.74
N VAL A 140 -17.17 3.21 1.96
CA VAL A 140 -18.36 3.68 1.25
C VAL A 140 -17.97 4.87 0.39
N PRO A 141 -18.24 4.86 -0.94
CA PRO A 141 -17.97 6.01 -1.79
C PRO A 141 -18.59 7.29 -1.26
N GLY A 142 -17.81 8.38 -1.27
CA GLY A 142 -18.19 9.69 -0.72
C GLY A 142 -17.97 9.85 0.78
N ASN A 143 -17.77 8.77 1.53
CA ASN A 143 -17.43 8.88 2.94
C ASN A 143 -15.99 9.34 3.13
N MET A 144 -15.77 10.13 4.19
CA MET A 144 -14.47 10.63 4.55
C MET A 144 -13.63 9.53 5.21
N MET A 145 -12.44 9.30 4.68
CA MET A 145 -11.46 8.35 5.20
C MET A 145 -10.25 9.05 5.81
N TYR A 146 -9.47 8.30 6.58
CA TYR A 146 -8.21 8.77 7.15
C TYR A 146 -7.10 7.75 6.89
N ALA A 147 -5.95 8.23 6.43
CA ALA A 147 -4.80 7.41 6.10
C ALA A 147 -3.52 7.97 6.75
N THR A 148 -2.68 7.08 7.28
CA THR A 148 -1.35 7.44 7.82
C THR A 148 -0.31 6.58 7.13
N TYR A 149 0.68 7.24 6.52
CA TYR A 149 1.86 6.63 5.93
C TYR A 149 3.05 6.85 6.85
N ALA A 150 3.94 5.87 6.95
CA ALA A 150 5.20 5.98 7.69
C ALA A 150 6.30 5.22 6.98
N ASP A 151 7.50 5.78 6.96
CA ASP A 151 8.69 5.16 6.38
C ASP A 151 9.24 4.13 7.35
N CYS A 152 9.45 2.90 6.92
CA CYS A 152 9.84 1.80 7.79
C CYS A 152 11.12 1.12 7.29
N SER A 153 11.97 0.77 8.26
CA SER A 153 13.22 0.03 8.05
C SER A 153 13.11 -1.34 8.71
N LEU A 154 13.65 -2.36 8.05
CA LEU A 154 13.80 -3.69 8.65
C LEU A 154 14.89 -3.66 9.74
N GLU A 155 14.67 -4.41 10.80
CA GLU A 155 15.69 -4.66 11.82
C GLU A 155 16.64 -5.76 11.36
N GLU A 156 17.86 -5.76 11.89
CA GLU A 156 18.86 -6.76 11.57
C GLU A 156 18.35 -8.19 11.82
N GLY A 157 18.53 -9.06 10.83
CA GLY A 157 18.09 -10.46 10.90
C GLY A 157 16.64 -10.70 10.47
N TYR A 158 15.90 -9.66 10.05
CA TYR A 158 14.55 -9.81 9.52
C TYR A 158 14.50 -9.50 8.03
N ASP A 159 13.63 -10.20 7.31
CA ASP A 159 13.25 -9.90 5.94
C ASP A 159 11.77 -9.45 5.84
N MET A 160 11.38 -8.97 4.67
CA MET A 160 10.02 -8.50 4.40
C MET A 160 8.96 -9.56 4.63
N ARG A 161 9.27 -10.83 4.37
CA ARG A 161 8.34 -11.96 4.51
C ARG A 161 8.11 -12.32 5.97
N GLN A 162 9.17 -12.34 6.77
CA GLN A 162 9.10 -12.54 8.21
C GLN A 162 8.30 -11.43 8.89
N VAL A 163 8.58 -10.17 8.51
CA VAL A 163 7.82 -9.00 9.02
C VAL A 163 6.35 -9.06 8.59
N TYR A 164 6.06 -9.49 7.35
CA TYR A 164 4.69 -9.69 6.90
C TYR A 164 3.95 -10.69 7.78
N ASP A 165 4.55 -11.83 8.10
CA ASP A 165 3.94 -12.86 8.94
C ASP A 165 3.66 -12.36 10.36
N LEU A 166 4.62 -11.69 11.00
CA LEU A 166 4.46 -11.11 12.34
C LEU A 166 3.39 -10.02 12.36
N TYR A 167 3.35 -9.18 11.33
CA TYR A 167 2.37 -8.10 11.23
C TYR A 167 0.96 -8.65 10.92
N LYS A 168 0.86 -9.72 10.13
CA LYS A 168 -0.41 -10.42 9.87
C LYS A 168 -0.95 -11.07 11.16
N ASP A 169 -0.12 -11.74 11.94
CA ASP A 169 -0.50 -12.29 13.25
C ASP A 169 -1.03 -11.22 14.21
N PHE A 170 -0.30 -10.10 14.30
CA PHE A 170 -0.77 -8.95 15.07
C PHE A 170 -2.13 -8.44 14.59
N ALA A 171 -2.31 -8.27 13.27
CA ALA A 171 -3.55 -7.74 12.71
C ALA A 171 -4.74 -8.70 12.94
N ILE A 172 -4.54 -10.00 12.84
CA ILE A 172 -5.56 -11.02 13.13
C ILE A 172 -6.00 -10.92 14.60
N TYR A 173 -5.04 -10.82 15.53
CA TYR A 173 -5.36 -10.62 16.94
C TYR A 173 -6.11 -9.29 17.16
N ALA A 174 -5.61 -8.18 16.62
CA ALA A 174 -6.24 -6.88 16.77
C ALA A 174 -7.68 -6.88 16.25
N GLN A 175 -7.93 -7.51 15.10
CA GLN A 175 -9.28 -7.67 14.54
C GLN A 175 -10.19 -8.52 15.45
N SER A 176 -9.66 -9.54 16.12
CA SER A 176 -10.44 -10.34 17.10
C SER A 176 -10.85 -9.52 18.33
N GLU A 177 -10.13 -8.45 18.64
CA GLU A 177 -10.46 -7.48 19.70
C GLU A 177 -11.38 -6.35 19.22
N GLY A 178 -11.71 -6.32 17.92
CA GLY A 178 -12.61 -5.32 17.32
C GLY A 178 -11.90 -4.20 16.55
N ASP A 179 -10.59 -4.31 16.29
CA ASP A 179 -9.86 -3.35 15.43
C ASP A 179 -10.35 -3.46 13.98
N THR A 180 -10.59 -2.32 13.36
CA THR A 180 -11.07 -2.21 11.98
C THR A 180 -10.09 -1.46 11.06
N VAL A 181 -8.84 -1.30 11.47
CA VAL A 181 -7.81 -0.60 10.69
C VAL A 181 -7.38 -1.46 9.50
N GLY A 182 -7.43 -0.88 8.31
CA GLY A 182 -6.73 -1.42 7.14
C GLY A 182 -5.23 -1.15 7.25
N ARG A 183 -4.41 -2.15 6.91
CA ARG A 183 -2.95 -2.07 6.99
C ARG A 183 -2.31 -2.65 5.75
N LYS A 184 -1.30 -1.96 5.24
CA LYS A 184 -0.51 -2.43 4.09
C LYS A 184 0.97 -2.12 4.27
N MET A 185 1.80 -2.94 3.65
CA MET A 185 3.22 -2.67 3.38
C MET A 185 3.34 -2.31 1.91
N ILE A 186 3.95 -1.17 1.60
CA ILE A 186 4.02 -0.60 0.23
C ILE A 186 5.48 -0.55 -0.20
N VAL A 187 5.75 -1.09 -1.39
CA VAL A 187 7.07 -1.02 -2.02
C VAL A 187 6.91 -0.39 -3.41
N PRO A 188 7.66 0.65 -3.76
CA PRO A 188 7.65 1.19 -5.11
C PRO A 188 8.08 0.15 -6.16
N ASP A 189 7.38 0.16 -7.28
CA ASP A 189 7.77 -0.58 -8.49
C ASP A 189 8.49 0.37 -9.47
N SER A 190 7.91 1.57 -9.65
CA SER A 190 8.52 2.61 -10.47
C SER A 190 8.09 4.02 -10.04
N GLY A 191 8.78 5.04 -10.56
CA GLY A 191 8.45 6.47 -10.34
C GLY A 191 9.15 7.11 -9.15
N VAL A 192 9.64 6.35 -8.18
CA VAL A 192 10.40 6.84 -7.02
C VAL A 192 11.34 5.78 -6.49
N GLN A 193 12.39 6.20 -5.82
CA GLN A 193 13.21 5.36 -4.95
C GLN A 193 12.90 5.70 -3.49
N LEU A 194 12.82 4.70 -2.63
CA LEU A 194 12.72 4.93 -1.20
C LEU A 194 14.00 5.62 -0.70
N PRO A 195 13.89 6.49 0.32
CA PRO A 195 15.07 7.06 0.97
C PRO A 195 16.02 5.96 1.48
N GLU A 196 17.30 6.28 1.59
CA GLU A 196 18.30 5.38 2.17
C GLU A 196 17.86 4.89 3.57
N GLY A 197 17.95 3.59 3.79
CA GLY A 197 17.56 2.94 5.04
C GLY A 197 16.06 2.73 5.20
N VAL A 198 15.24 3.03 4.19
CA VAL A 198 13.80 2.71 4.17
C VAL A 198 13.57 1.51 3.26
N ASP A 199 12.95 0.47 3.81
CA ASP A 199 12.68 -0.78 3.09
C ASP A 199 11.25 -0.82 2.54
N PHE A 200 10.29 -0.21 3.25
CA PHE A 200 8.90 -0.12 2.82
C PHE A 200 8.17 1.06 3.46
N VAL A 201 7.03 1.44 2.92
CA VAL A 201 6.11 2.40 3.53
C VAL A 201 4.95 1.65 4.16
N ARG A 202 4.73 1.85 5.46
CA ARG A 202 3.53 1.34 6.15
C ARG A 202 2.36 2.27 5.91
N LEU A 203 1.25 1.72 5.43
CA LEU A 203 -0.04 2.40 5.38
C LEU A 203 -0.97 1.84 6.44
N MET A 204 -1.59 2.72 7.21
CA MET A 204 -2.74 2.44 8.09
C MET A 204 -3.90 3.34 7.67
N TYR A 205 -5.09 2.79 7.44
CA TYR A 205 -6.24 3.58 7.00
C TYR A 205 -7.54 3.10 7.62
N SER A 206 -8.47 4.02 7.80
CA SER A 206 -9.79 3.79 8.41
C SER A 206 -10.89 4.35 7.52
N SER A 207 -12.07 3.75 7.58
CA SER A 207 -13.26 4.13 6.79
C SER A 207 -13.88 5.45 7.25
N SER A 208 -13.45 6.01 8.39
CA SER A 208 -13.76 7.37 8.83
C SER A 208 -12.66 7.93 9.74
N ILE A 209 -12.67 9.25 9.93
CA ILE A 209 -11.74 9.92 10.86
C ILE A 209 -12.05 9.52 12.31
N SER A 210 -13.34 9.42 12.67
CA SER A 210 -13.74 9.02 14.02
C SER A 210 -13.34 7.58 14.35
N GLU A 211 -13.46 6.68 13.38
CA GLU A 211 -13.03 5.28 13.52
C GLU A 211 -11.53 5.17 13.78
N ARG A 212 -10.71 6.04 13.18
CA ARG A 212 -9.26 6.11 13.50
C ARG A 212 -9.03 6.38 14.99
N GLY A 213 -9.83 7.28 15.60
CA GLY A 213 -9.78 7.56 17.04
C GLY A 213 -10.21 6.35 17.87
N THR A 214 -11.35 5.75 17.56
CA THR A 214 -11.87 4.55 18.25
C THR A 214 -10.85 3.39 18.23
N ASN A 215 -10.21 3.14 17.08
CA ASN A 215 -9.17 2.11 16.98
C ASN A 215 -7.90 2.48 17.78
N ALA A 216 -7.57 3.76 17.92
CA ALA A 216 -6.46 4.18 18.78
C ALA A 216 -6.78 3.93 20.26
N ASP A 217 -7.99 4.26 20.71
CA ASP A 217 -8.43 3.99 22.09
C ASP A 217 -8.43 2.48 22.37
N LEU A 218 -8.90 1.67 21.44
CA LEU A 218 -8.87 0.21 21.51
C LEU A 218 -7.43 -0.31 21.63
N PHE A 219 -6.52 0.20 20.79
CA PHE A 219 -5.11 -0.19 20.83
C PHE A 219 -4.51 0.07 22.21
N PHE A 220 -4.65 1.30 22.75
CA PHE A 220 -4.04 1.67 24.04
C PHE A 220 -4.73 1.02 25.24
N SER A 221 -6.02 0.68 25.15
CA SER A 221 -6.76 0.08 26.27
C SER A 221 -6.68 -1.44 26.34
N LYS A 222 -6.47 -2.13 25.20
CA LYS A 222 -6.55 -3.60 25.15
C LYS A 222 -5.39 -4.27 24.43
N ILE A 223 -4.88 -3.66 23.36
CA ILE A 223 -3.99 -4.36 22.41
C ILE A 223 -2.52 -4.17 22.77
N ILE A 224 -2.12 -2.99 23.24
CA ILE A 224 -0.72 -2.58 23.42
C ILE A 224 0.07 -3.56 24.29
N ASP A 225 -0.52 -4.08 25.37
CA ASP A 225 0.15 -4.99 26.32
C ASP A 225 -0.02 -6.48 25.97
N SER A 226 -0.70 -6.79 24.86
CA SER A 226 -0.90 -8.17 24.41
C SER A 226 0.40 -8.82 23.93
N GLU A 227 0.43 -10.15 23.97
CA GLU A 227 1.54 -10.91 23.40
C GLU A 227 1.67 -10.70 21.88
N ALA A 228 0.56 -10.48 21.18
CA ALA A 228 0.57 -10.16 19.75
C ALA A 228 1.27 -8.83 19.47
N SER A 229 1.04 -7.81 20.31
CA SER A 229 1.73 -6.51 20.21
C SER A 229 3.23 -6.62 20.53
N LYS A 230 3.60 -7.37 21.58
CA LYS A 230 4.99 -7.62 21.95
C LYS A 230 5.77 -8.41 20.91
N ASN A 231 5.07 -9.28 20.17
CA ASN A 231 5.65 -10.08 19.09
C ASN A 231 5.70 -9.33 17.75
N LEU A 232 5.06 -8.16 17.63
CA LEU A 232 5.20 -7.30 16.46
C LEU A 232 6.56 -6.59 16.50
N LYS A 233 7.53 -7.17 15.81
CA LYS A 233 8.94 -6.75 15.79
C LYS A 233 9.53 -6.97 14.40
N GLY A 234 10.81 -6.66 14.24
CA GLY A 234 11.53 -6.85 12.97
C GLY A 234 11.47 -5.62 12.07
N PHE A 235 10.80 -4.54 12.47
CA PHE A 235 10.83 -3.26 11.77
C PHE A 235 10.56 -2.10 12.72
N SER A 236 11.05 -0.94 12.35
CA SER A 236 10.76 0.34 13.00
C SER A 236 10.29 1.36 11.96
N CYS A 237 9.42 2.29 12.36
CA CYS A 237 8.88 3.28 11.45
C CYS A 237 9.06 4.69 11.98
N SER A 238 9.33 5.63 11.07
CA SER A 238 9.50 7.05 11.31
C SER A 238 8.73 7.88 10.29
N ASN A 239 8.85 9.22 10.36
CA ASN A 239 8.28 10.14 9.38
C ASN A 239 6.78 9.88 9.09
N ALA A 240 6.00 9.68 10.16
CA ALA A 240 4.56 9.48 10.02
C ALA A 240 3.89 10.75 9.48
N ARG A 241 3.05 10.57 8.47
CA ARG A 241 2.31 11.64 7.81
C ARG A 241 0.89 11.19 7.54
N SER A 242 -0.08 12.06 7.80
CA SER A 242 -1.49 11.70 7.74
C SER A 242 -2.24 12.54 6.72
N TYR A 243 -3.24 11.88 6.14
CA TYR A 243 -4.09 12.43 5.11
C TYR A 243 -5.54 12.14 5.46
N PHE A 244 -6.44 13.00 5.03
CA PHE A 244 -7.88 12.76 5.04
C PHE A 244 -8.41 12.93 3.61
N GLY A 245 -9.57 12.38 3.34
CA GLY A 245 -10.18 12.52 2.03
C GLY A 245 -11.34 11.55 1.84
N SER A 246 -11.66 11.23 0.61
CA SER A 246 -12.81 10.40 0.29
C SER A 246 -12.44 9.23 -0.62
N ALA A 247 -13.06 8.08 -0.36
CA ALA A 247 -13.14 7.03 -1.36
C ALA A 247 -14.10 7.49 -2.46
N MET A 248 -13.61 7.67 -3.68
CA MET A 248 -14.42 8.08 -4.83
C MET A 248 -15.07 6.87 -5.52
N ARG A 249 -14.39 5.73 -5.48
CA ARG A 249 -14.85 4.47 -6.07
C ARG A 249 -14.34 3.31 -5.23
N THR A 250 -15.22 2.34 -4.96
CA THR A 250 -14.86 1.03 -4.43
C THR A 250 -15.09 -0.02 -5.52
N SER A 251 -14.32 -1.10 -5.52
CA SER A 251 -14.57 -2.24 -6.42
C SER A 251 -15.96 -2.81 -6.15
N SER A 252 -16.68 -3.06 -7.22
CA SER A 252 -17.99 -3.73 -7.19
C SER A 252 -17.84 -5.22 -6.90
#